data_2d1382acfe144242b896bc22b75e3db3
#
_entry.id   2d1382acfe144242b896bc22b75e3db3
#
_cell.length_a   1.000
_cell.length_b   1.000
_cell.length_c   1.000
_cell.angle_alpha   90.00
_cell.angle_beta   90.00
_cell.angle_gamma   90.00
#
_symmetry.space_group_name_H-M   'P 1'
#
loop_
_entity.id
_entity.type
_entity.pdbx_description
1 polymer ?
#
loop_
_entity_poly.entity_id
_entity_poly.type
_entity_poly.pdbx_seq_one_letter_code
_entity_poly.pdbx_strand_id
1 'polypeptide(L)'
;MGVDVAIPLFEETVEGAGAINAVLSGNPRLHGQAVLFRDKALMKRRAQLGGIRVGIFEEAWDRADVIRFLKRVNQTLLKLDGDPNDPIHLKAFDKAGCLGHRVIRTPDEVDHIPDAEFPMLMESHLDGWEFAVEAWIHDGKVQFLNISEYVTLGYSVFVPASPELEAWRPRVVEEIQKLIDTFEIEFGFIHPEYFVTSDGTMY
;
A
#
# COMPACT_ATOMS: atom_id res chain seq x y z
N MET A 1 -2.80 37.19 -6.01
CA MET A 1 -1.92 36.05 -6.36
C MET A 1 -2.85 34.85 -6.46
N GLY A 2 -2.95 34.21 -7.63
CA GLY A 2 -3.75 33.00 -7.79
C GLY A 2 -2.96 31.79 -7.33
N VAL A 3 -3.66 30.74 -6.90
CA VAL A 3 -3.08 29.41 -6.63
C VAL A 3 -3.59 28.49 -7.74
N ASP A 4 -2.71 27.81 -8.45
CA ASP A 4 -3.06 26.96 -9.58
C ASP A 4 -3.14 25.48 -9.17
N VAL A 5 -2.39 25.08 -8.13
CA VAL A 5 -2.33 23.70 -7.64
C VAL A 5 -1.95 23.66 -6.17
N ALA A 6 -2.50 22.70 -5.43
CA ALA A 6 -2.09 22.32 -4.09
C ALA A 6 -1.29 21.01 -4.14
N ILE A 7 -0.09 20.99 -3.59
CA ILE A 7 0.78 19.82 -3.53
C ILE A 7 0.88 19.37 -2.08
N PRO A 8 0.48 18.11 -1.76
CA PRO A 8 0.65 17.59 -0.41
C PRO A 8 2.14 17.34 -0.13
N LEU A 9 2.61 17.75 1.03
CA LEU A 9 3.99 17.48 1.48
C LEU A 9 4.07 16.28 2.43
N PHE A 10 2.94 15.95 3.04
CA PHE A 10 2.81 14.83 3.98
C PHE A 10 1.56 14.03 3.66
N GLU A 11 1.56 12.78 4.02
CA GLU A 11 0.45 11.87 3.75
C GLU A 11 -0.88 12.39 4.34
N GLU A 12 -0.86 13.00 5.52
CA GLU A 12 -2.04 13.58 6.18
C GLU A 12 -2.66 14.74 5.41
N THR A 13 -1.90 15.37 4.51
CA THR A 13 -2.37 16.53 3.73
C THR A 13 -2.91 16.16 2.34
N VAL A 14 -2.83 14.87 1.96
CA VAL A 14 -3.24 14.38 0.61
C VAL A 14 -4.71 14.67 0.34
N GLU A 15 -5.60 14.35 1.27
CA GLU A 15 -7.03 14.57 1.10
C GLU A 15 -7.37 16.07 0.99
N GLY A 16 -6.77 16.89 1.86
CA GLY A 16 -6.94 18.34 1.81
C GLY A 16 -6.45 18.95 0.50
N ALA A 17 -5.30 18.54 0.00
CA ALA A 17 -4.77 18.96 -1.29
C ALA A 17 -5.70 18.52 -2.44
N GLY A 18 -6.20 17.28 -2.39
CA GLY A 18 -7.18 16.77 -3.36
C GLY A 18 -8.47 17.58 -3.39
N ALA A 19 -9.00 17.96 -2.22
CA ALA A 19 -10.20 18.81 -2.12
C ALA A 19 -9.97 20.21 -2.73
N ILE A 20 -8.82 20.83 -2.44
CA ILE A 20 -8.44 22.13 -3.02
C ILE A 20 -8.30 22.00 -4.53
N ASN A 21 -7.60 21.01 -5.03
CA ASN A 21 -7.40 20.81 -6.48
C ASN A 21 -8.72 20.52 -7.20
N ALA A 22 -9.65 19.81 -6.57
CA ALA A 22 -10.99 19.60 -7.11
C ALA A 22 -11.75 20.91 -7.33
N VAL A 23 -11.63 21.85 -6.38
CA VAL A 23 -12.24 23.19 -6.50
C VAL A 23 -11.51 24.03 -7.55
N LEU A 24 -10.18 24.07 -7.54
CA LEU A 24 -9.38 24.90 -8.46
C LEU A 24 -9.60 24.49 -9.93
N SER A 25 -9.68 23.17 -10.19
CA SER A 25 -9.85 22.63 -11.55
C SER A 25 -11.30 22.42 -11.97
N GLY A 26 -12.26 22.50 -11.04
CA GLY A 26 -13.65 22.09 -11.28
C GLY A 26 -13.84 20.60 -11.48
N ASN A 27 -12.85 19.78 -11.10
CA ASN A 27 -12.87 18.31 -11.26
C ASN A 27 -13.00 17.60 -9.89
N PRO A 28 -14.22 17.19 -9.47
CA PRO A 28 -14.43 16.55 -8.18
C PRO A 28 -13.75 15.17 -8.03
N ARG A 29 -13.33 14.54 -9.15
CA ARG A 29 -12.61 13.27 -9.11
C ARG A 29 -11.29 13.35 -8.34
N LEU A 30 -10.62 14.51 -8.36
CA LEU A 30 -9.34 14.69 -7.65
C LEU A 30 -9.48 14.52 -6.14
N HIS A 31 -10.60 14.95 -5.55
CA HIS A 31 -10.87 14.67 -4.15
C HIS A 31 -11.15 13.18 -3.92
N GLY A 32 -11.97 12.54 -4.75
CA GLY A 32 -12.25 11.11 -4.65
C GLY A 32 -10.99 10.24 -4.76
N GLN A 33 -10.05 10.59 -5.64
CA GLN A 33 -8.75 9.92 -5.74
C GLN A 33 -7.91 10.12 -4.47
N ALA A 34 -7.88 11.33 -3.92
CA ALA A 34 -7.14 11.62 -2.69
C ALA A 34 -7.67 10.81 -1.49
N VAL A 35 -8.99 10.70 -1.34
CA VAL A 35 -9.63 9.84 -0.33
C VAL A 35 -9.23 8.38 -0.54
N LEU A 36 -9.28 7.90 -1.80
CA LEU A 36 -8.91 6.53 -2.15
C LEU A 36 -7.46 6.19 -1.74
N PHE A 37 -6.53 7.14 -1.89
CA PHE A 37 -5.13 6.94 -1.48
C PHE A 37 -4.92 7.03 0.04
N ARG A 38 -5.88 7.57 0.80
CA ARG A 38 -5.80 7.65 2.26
C ARG A 38 -6.39 6.44 2.97
N ASP A 39 -7.33 5.76 2.35
CA ASP A 39 -7.96 4.55 2.90
C ASP A 39 -7.33 3.30 2.29
N LYS A 40 -6.50 2.62 3.07
CA LYS A 40 -5.78 1.41 2.64
C LYS A 40 -6.69 0.27 2.20
N ALA A 41 -7.88 0.15 2.80
CA ALA A 41 -8.83 -0.90 2.44
C ALA A 41 -9.48 -0.60 1.08
N LEU A 42 -9.92 0.65 0.87
CA LEU A 42 -10.44 1.09 -0.42
C LEU A 42 -9.39 1.01 -1.52
N MET A 43 -8.17 1.45 -1.23
CA MET A 43 -7.03 1.37 -2.15
C MET A 43 -6.76 -0.08 -2.60
N LYS A 44 -6.67 -1.02 -1.66
CA LYS A 44 -6.45 -2.45 -1.97
C LYS A 44 -7.60 -3.06 -2.77
N ARG A 45 -8.84 -2.73 -2.46
CA ARG A 45 -10.00 -3.17 -3.24
C ARG A 45 -9.96 -2.65 -4.68
N ARG A 46 -9.60 -1.38 -4.86
CA ARG A 46 -9.42 -0.78 -6.18
C ARG A 46 -8.30 -1.46 -6.96
N ALA A 47 -7.16 -1.72 -6.30
CA ALA A 47 -6.04 -2.46 -6.88
C ALA A 47 -6.47 -3.86 -7.37
N GLN A 48 -7.19 -4.62 -6.55
CA GLN A 48 -7.71 -5.94 -6.95
C GLN A 48 -8.63 -5.86 -8.17
N LEU A 49 -9.54 -4.88 -8.21
CA LEU A 49 -10.45 -4.68 -9.35
C LEU A 49 -9.70 -4.35 -10.64
N GLY A 50 -8.56 -3.65 -10.55
CA GLY A 50 -7.66 -3.38 -11.67
C GLY A 50 -6.72 -4.55 -12.00
N GLY A 51 -6.84 -5.68 -11.28
CA GLY A 51 -5.98 -6.85 -11.48
C GLY A 51 -4.55 -6.67 -10.97
N ILE A 52 -4.30 -5.67 -10.11
CA ILE A 52 -3.04 -5.54 -9.36
C ILE A 52 -3.07 -6.56 -8.22
N ARG A 53 -1.97 -7.28 -8.04
CA ARG A 53 -1.87 -8.25 -6.98
C ARG A 53 -1.69 -7.55 -5.64
N VAL A 54 -2.42 -8.02 -4.66
CA VAL A 54 -2.30 -7.61 -3.26
C VAL A 54 -2.39 -8.86 -2.39
N GLY A 55 -1.75 -8.87 -1.24
CA GLY A 55 -1.89 -9.94 -0.27
C GLY A 55 -3.34 -10.17 0.15
N ILE A 56 -3.62 -11.26 0.84
CA ILE A 56 -4.95 -11.49 1.43
C ILE A 56 -5.18 -10.40 2.46
N PHE A 57 -6.31 -9.69 2.37
CA PHE A 57 -6.64 -8.65 3.33
C PHE A 57 -8.14 -8.61 3.66
N GLU A 58 -8.47 -8.14 4.84
CA GLU A 58 -9.83 -7.86 5.33
C GLU A 58 -9.81 -6.73 6.35
N GLU A 59 -11.00 -6.22 6.66
CA GLU A 59 -11.20 -5.26 7.75
C GLU A 59 -11.56 -6.01 9.04
N ALA A 60 -10.95 -5.58 10.15
CA ALA A 60 -11.33 -6.01 11.49
C ALA A 60 -12.11 -4.91 12.19
N TRP A 61 -13.25 -5.23 12.70
CA TRP A 61 -14.07 -4.34 13.51
C TRP A 61 -13.95 -4.64 15.00
N ASP A 62 -13.45 -5.85 15.32
CA ASP A 62 -13.19 -6.29 16.68
C ASP A 62 -12.11 -7.38 16.72
N ARG A 63 -11.71 -7.81 17.93
CA ARG A 63 -10.72 -8.88 18.14
C ARG A 63 -11.15 -10.23 17.55
N ALA A 64 -12.47 -10.52 17.52
CA ALA A 64 -12.94 -11.78 16.98
C ALA A 64 -12.71 -11.87 15.46
N ASP A 65 -12.79 -10.74 14.73
CA ASP A 65 -12.43 -10.66 13.32
C ASP A 65 -10.95 -11.02 13.11
N VAL A 66 -10.07 -10.50 13.94
CA VAL A 66 -8.62 -10.77 13.87
C VAL A 66 -8.34 -12.26 14.05
N ILE A 67 -8.96 -12.88 15.06
CA ILE A 67 -8.81 -14.32 15.34
C ILE A 67 -9.33 -15.16 14.15
N ARG A 68 -10.47 -14.78 13.58
CA ARG A 68 -11.04 -15.48 12.40
C ARG A 68 -10.12 -15.37 11.18
N PHE A 69 -9.59 -14.18 10.94
CA PHE A 69 -8.68 -13.92 9.83
C PHE A 69 -7.38 -14.72 9.97
N LEU A 70 -6.74 -14.68 11.15
CA LEU A 70 -5.51 -15.44 11.43
C LEU A 70 -5.70 -16.94 11.15
N LYS A 71 -6.77 -17.53 11.68
CA LYS A 71 -7.09 -18.96 11.45
C LYS A 71 -7.28 -19.28 9.97
N ARG A 72 -8.00 -18.40 9.24
CA ARG A 72 -8.27 -18.61 7.82
C ARG A 72 -7.01 -18.47 6.97
N VAL A 73 -6.16 -17.48 7.22
CA VAL A 73 -4.89 -17.29 6.52
C VAL A 73 -4.01 -18.52 6.74
N ASN A 74 -3.83 -18.97 7.98
CA ASN A 74 -3.03 -20.14 8.30
C ASN A 74 -3.55 -21.40 7.60
N GLN A 75 -4.87 -21.61 7.55
CA GLN A 75 -5.47 -22.73 6.80
C GLN A 75 -5.27 -22.63 5.29
N THR A 76 -5.25 -21.40 4.75
CA THR A 76 -4.99 -21.15 3.33
C THR A 76 -3.54 -21.42 2.99
N LEU A 77 -2.60 -20.96 3.81
CA LEU A 77 -1.16 -21.21 3.65
C LEU A 77 -0.86 -22.71 3.69
N LEU A 78 -1.43 -23.44 4.63
CA LEU A 78 -1.31 -24.92 4.68
C LEU A 78 -1.72 -25.62 3.38
N LYS A 79 -2.74 -25.11 2.68
CA LYS A 79 -3.19 -25.68 1.41
C LYS A 79 -2.29 -25.31 0.24
N LEU A 80 -1.50 -24.25 0.38
CA LEU A 80 -0.59 -23.70 -0.64
C LEU A 80 0.88 -24.04 -0.36
N ASP A 81 1.14 -24.99 0.56
CA ASP A 81 2.48 -25.36 1.02
C ASP A 81 3.28 -24.19 1.62
N GLY A 82 2.58 -23.14 2.10
CA GLY A 82 3.17 -22.02 2.84
C GLY A 82 3.34 -22.32 4.33
N ASP A 83 4.01 -21.43 5.08
CA ASP A 83 4.18 -21.57 6.52
C ASP A 83 2.89 -21.19 7.27
N PRO A 84 2.21 -22.13 7.94
CA PRO A 84 1.01 -21.83 8.71
C PRO A 84 1.28 -20.99 9.98
N ASN A 85 2.54 -20.74 10.30
CA ASN A 85 2.96 -19.90 11.42
C ASN A 85 3.30 -18.47 10.99
N ASP A 86 3.14 -18.14 9.71
CA ASP A 86 3.34 -16.78 9.24
C ASP A 86 2.40 -15.83 9.98
N PRO A 87 2.92 -14.67 10.38
CA PRO A 87 2.08 -13.68 11.06
C PRO A 87 1.05 -13.07 10.12
N ILE A 88 0.07 -12.43 10.72
CA ILE A 88 -0.74 -11.41 10.04
C ILE A 88 -0.31 -10.02 10.51
N HIS A 89 -0.57 -9.03 9.68
CA HIS A 89 -0.29 -7.64 9.95
C HIS A 89 -1.59 -6.87 10.17
N LEU A 90 -1.64 -6.06 11.23
CA LEU A 90 -2.73 -5.12 11.48
C LEU A 90 -2.23 -3.71 11.26
N LYS A 91 -3.00 -2.92 10.53
CA LYS A 91 -2.65 -1.53 10.19
C LYS A 91 -3.87 -0.63 10.39
N ALA A 92 -3.66 0.57 10.89
CA ALA A 92 -4.70 1.60 10.84
C ALA A 92 -4.98 1.97 9.37
N PHE A 93 -6.21 2.33 9.03
CA PHE A 93 -6.59 2.64 7.65
C PHE A 93 -5.87 3.87 7.09
N ASP A 94 -5.69 4.89 7.93
CA ASP A 94 -5.29 6.25 7.55
C ASP A 94 -3.95 6.72 8.10
N LYS A 95 -3.17 5.83 8.76
CA LYS A 95 -1.86 6.19 9.32
C LYS A 95 -0.71 5.79 8.41
N ALA A 96 0.36 6.59 8.44
CA ALA A 96 1.61 6.39 7.72
C ALA A 96 2.75 5.97 8.65
N GLY A 97 3.91 5.58 8.08
CA GLY A 97 5.15 5.38 8.83
C GLY A 97 5.06 4.27 9.89
N CYS A 98 4.34 3.20 9.61
CA CYS A 98 4.15 2.08 10.55
C CYS A 98 3.43 2.43 11.86
N LEU A 99 2.82 3.61 11.97
CA LEU A 99 2.06 4.00 13.15
C LEU A 99 0.83 3.10 13.32
N GLY A 100 0.73 2.45 14.49
CA GLY A 100 -0.36 1.50 14.78
C GLY A 100 -0.23 0.17 14.06
N HIS A 101 0.92 -0.13 13.44
CA HIS A 101 1.20 -1.45 12.88
C HIS A 101 1.48 -2.45 13.99
N ARG A 102 0.84 -3.62 13.87
CA ARG A 102 1.03 -4.77 14.77
C ARG A 102 1.25 -6.03 13.96
N VAL A 103 2.09 -6.90 14.48
CA VAL A 103 2.34 -8.23 13.92
C VAL A 103 1.77 -9.26 14.88
N ILE A 104 0.83 -10.09 14.42
CA ILE A 104 0.10 -11.08 15.22
C ILE A 104 0.41 -12.48 14.71
N ARG A 105 0.92 -13.32 15.59
CA ARG A 105 1.21 -14.74 15.34
C ARG A 105 0.25 -15.69 16.03
N THR A 106 -0.21 -15.29 17.20
CA THR A 106 -1.03 -16.14 18.05
C THR A 106 -2.32 -15.44 18.49
N PRO A 107 -3.39 -16.17 18.77
CA PRO A 107 -4.63 -15.57 19.30
C PRO A 107 -4.44 -14.80 20.61
N ASP A 108 -3.51 -15.20 21.47
CA ASP A 108 -3.27 -14.56 22.78
C ASP A 108 -2.75 -13.13 22.61
N GLU A 109 -2.04 -12.84 21.51
CA GLU A 109 -1.55 -11.48 21.21
C GLU A 109 -2.69 -10.52 20.88
N VAL A 110 -3.84 -11.04 20.43
CA VAL A 110 -5.01 -10.24 20.06
C VAL A 110 -5.67 -9.62 21.30
N ASP A 111 -5.60 -10.28 22.46
CA ASP A 111 -6.23 -9.80 23.70
C ASP A 111 -5.63 -8.48 24.19
N HIS A 112 -4.42 -8.15 23.75
CA HIS A 112 -3.71 -6.93 24.09
C HIS A 112 -4.02 -5.74 23.19
N ILE A 113 -4.87 -5.91 22.16
CA ILE A 113 -5.25 -4.82 21.24
C ILE A 113 -6.37 -4.00 21.91
N PRO A 114 -6.18 -2.69 22.14
CA PRO A 114 -7.24 -1.83 22.69
C PRO A 114 -8.45 -1.75 21.74
N ASP A 115 -9.67 -1.77 22.28
CA ASP A 115 -10.89 -1.62 21.48
C ASP A 115 -10.94 -0.33 20.67
N ALA A 116 -10.33 0.74 21.20
CA ALA A 116 -10.28 2.03 20.54
C ALA A 116 -9.40 2.07 19.26
N GLU A 117 -8.62 1.02 18.99
CA GLU A 117 -7.81 0.93 17.77
C GLU A 117 -8.60 0.37 16.57
N PHE A 118 -9.76 -0.24 16.83
CA PHE A 118 -10.63 -0.71 15.74
C PHE A 118 -11.48 0.43 15.15
N PRO A 119 -11.78 0.39 13.83
CA PRO A 119 -11.46 -0.68 12.88
C PRO A 119 -10.02 -0.63 12.36
N MET A 120 -9.49 -1.81 11.94
CA MET A 120 -8.13 -1.98 11.41
C MET A 120 -8.16 -2.78 10.10
N LEU A 121 -7.14 -2.59 9.26
CA LEU A 121 -6.86 -3.46 8.13
C LEU A 121 -6.03 -4.65 8.61
N MET A 122 -6.45 -5.85 8.22
CA MET A 122 -5.68 -7.08 8.39
C MET A 122 -5.07 -7.50 7.06
N GLU A 123 -3.83 -7.94 7.07
CA GLU A 123 -3.10 -8.42 5.88
C GLU A 123 -2.35 -9.72 6.20
N SER A 124 -2.31 -10.63 5.22
CA SER A 124 -1.40 -11.77 5.29
C SER A 124 0.05 -11.30 5.19
N HIS A 125 0.97 -12.04 5.80
CA HIS A 125 2.39 -11.82 5.59
C HIS A 125 2.77 -12.07 4.13
N LEU A 126 3.68 -11.27 3.61
CA LEU A 126 4.35 -11.48 2.34
C LEU A 126 5.84 -11.66 2.64
N ASP A 127 6.34 -12.87 2.40
CA ASP A 127 7.78 -13.14 2.49
C ASP A 127 8.43 -12.80 1.16
N GLY A 128 9.18 -11.71 1.14
CA GLY A 128 9.74 -11.21 -0.10
C GLY A 128 10.69 -10.03 0.10
N TRP A 129 11.20 -9.55 -1.02
CA TRP A 129 12.06 -8.39 -1.09
C TRP A 129 11.21 -7.13 -1.23
N GLU A 130 11.18 -6.33 -0.17
CA GLU A 130 10.40 -5.08 -0.10
C GLU A 130 11.20 -3.91 -0.69
N PHE A 131 10.54 -3.11 -1.53
CA PHE A 131 11.10 -1.90 -2.12
C PHE A 131 10.01 -0.88 -2.41
N ALA A 132 10.40 0.39 -2.53
CA ALA A 132 9.50 1.45 -2.95
C ALA A 132 9.83 1.95 -4.35
N VAL A 133 8.86 2.60 -4.97
CA VAL A 133 9.02 3.27 -6.25
C VAL A 133 8.56 4.72 -6.10
N GLU A 134 9.42 5.68 -6.42
CA GLU A 134 9.03 7.07 -6.60
C GLU A 134 8.80 7.32 -8.08
N ALA A 135 7.59 7.70 -8.47
CA ALA A 135 7.30 8.02 -9.85
C ALA A 135 6.61 9.38 -9.98
N TRP A 136 7.03 10.15 -11.00
CA TRP A 136 6.38 11.36 -11.46
C TRP A 136 5.51 11.06 -12.66
N ILE A 137 4.23 11.42 -12.58
CA ILE A 137 3.21 11.14 -13.58
C ILE A 137 2.78 12.45 -14.22
N HIS A 138 2.66 12.47 -15.53
CA HIS A 138 2.07 13.56 -16.31
C HIS A 138 1.31 12.98 -17.50
N ASP A 139 0.09 13.42 -17.73
CA ASP A 139 -0.83 12.92 -18.75
C ASP A 139 -1.01 11.39 -18.70
N GLY A 140 -1.14 10.85 -17.49
CA GLY A 140 -1.33 9.42 -17.27
C GLY A 140 -0.12 8.55 -17.61
N LYS A 141 1.08 9.14 -17.71
CA LYS A 141 2.31 8.43 -18.09
C LYS A 141 3.43 8.71 -17.14
N VAL A 142 4.27 7.71 -16.93
CA VAL A 142 5.51 7.85 -16.16
C VAL A 142 6.47 8.76 -16.92
N GLN A 143 6.87 9.87 -16.30
CA GLN A 143 7.90 10.78 -16.79
C GLN A 143 9.24 10.51 -16.13
N PHE A 144 9.22 10.09 -14.88
CA PHE A 144 10.39 9.72 -14.08
C PHE A 144 10.01 8.56 -13.17
N LEU A 145 10.94 7.64 -12.98
CA LEU A 145 10.80 6.53 -12.04
C LEU A 145 12.14 6.20 -11.41
N ASN A 146 12.12 6.10 -10.09
CA ASN A 146 13.22 5.61 -9.28
C ASN A 146 12.77 4.40 -8.48
N ILE A 147 13.67 3.44 -8.25
CA ILE A 147 13.45 2.30 -7.36
C ILE A 147 14.32 2.54 -6.12
N SER A 148 13.68 2.53 -4.95
CA SER A 148 14.32 2.69 -3.65
C SER A 148 14.33 1.35 -2.92
N GLU A 149 15.51 0.80 -2.73
CA GLU A 149 15.72 -0.47 -2.04
C GLU A 149 15.83 -0.24 -0.54
N TYR A 150 14.97 -0.89 0.25
CA TYR A 150 15.08 -0.84 1.71
C TYR A 150 16.26 -1.66 2.21
N VAL A 151 17.22 -0.99 2.84
CA VAL A 151 18.32 -1.62 3.59
C VAL A 151 17.89 -1.92 5.01
N THR A 152 17.24 -0.93 5.62
CA THR A 152 16.60 -1.07 6.92
C THR A 152 15.29 -0.28 6.87
N LEU A 153 14.18 -1.00 6.96
CA LEU A 153 12.84 -0.40 6.89
C LEU A 153 12.69 0.76 7.88
N GLY A 154 12.27 1.91 7.37
CA GLY A 154 12.10 3.14 8.16
C GLY A 154 13.39 3.87 8.50
N TYR A 155 14.56 3.39 8.05
CA TYR A 155 15.87 3.97 8.40
C TYR A 155 16.75 4.32 7.23
N SER A 156 16.92 3.41 6.27
CA SER A 156 17.85 3.62 5.16
C SER A 156 17.41 2.92 3.89
N VAL A 157 17.61 3.60 2.79
CA VAL A 157 17.36 3.10 1.44
C VAL A 157 18.59 3.32 0.56
N PHE A 158 18.78 2.44 -0.44
CA PHE A 158 19.67 2.71 -1.55
C PHE A 158 18.92 3.35 -2.72
N VAL A 159 19.48 4.43 -3.24
CA VAL A 159 19.01 5.14 -4.43
C VAL A 159 20.25 5.52 -5.26
N PRO A 160 20.43 4.98 -6.50
CA PRO A 160 19.62 3.93 -7.12
C PRO A 160 19.68 2.59 -6.35
N ALA A 161 18.73 1.70 -6.62
CA ALA A 161 18.70 0.37 -6.04
C ALA A 161 19.91 -0.48 -6.49
N SER A 162 20.12 -1.64 -5.86
CA SER A 162 21.12 -2.61 -6.27
C SER A 162 20.91 -3.07 -7.72
N PRO A 163 21.98 -3.53 -8.42
CA PRO A 163 21.85 -4.06 -9.78
C PRO A 163 20.83 -5.21 -9.88
N GLU A 164 20.72 -6.01 -8.84
CA GLU A 164 19.79 -7.13 -8.73
C GLU A 164 18.33 -6.64 -8.72
N LEU A 165 18.02 -5.58 -7.97
CA LEU A 165 16.68 -4.99 -7.94
C LEU A 165 16.41 -4.13 -9.19
N GLU A 166 17.42 -3.43 -9.70
CA GLU A 166 17.31 -2.68 -10.95
C GLU A 166 16.99 -3.57 -12.16
N ALA A 167 17.35 -4.85 -12.13
CA ALA A 167 16.97 -5.80 -13.18
C ALA A 167 15.44 -6.00 -13.28
N TRP A 168 14.68 -5.69 -12.23
CA TRP A 168 13.21 -5.72 -12.21
C TRP A 168 12.56 -4.48 -12.83
N ARG A 169 13.33 -3.43 -13.13
CA ARG A 169 12.81 -2.15 -13.65
C ARG A 169 11.79 -2.29 -14.80
N PRO A 170 12.00 -3.14 -15.84
CA PRO A 170 11.01 -3.26 -16.91
C PRO A 170 9.64 -3.70 -16.38
N ARG A 171 9.61 -4.67 -15.45
CA ARG A 171 8.38 -5.15 -14.84
C ARG A 171 7.78 -4.12 -13.89
N VAL A 172 8.61 -3.43 -13.12
CA VAL A 172 8.17 -2.32 -12.25
C VAL A 172 7.46 -1.26 -13.07
N VAL A 173 8.00 -0.87 -14.22
CA VAL A 173 7.38 0.11 -15.12
C VAL A 173 6.00 -0.37 -15.61
N GLU A 174 5.86 -1.66 -15.95
CA GLU A 174 4.57 -2.23 -16.35
C GLU A 174 3.55 -2.18 -15.21
N GLU A 175 3.95 -2.57 -13.99
CA GLU A 175 3.06 -2.53 -12.81
C GLU A 175 2.70 -1.09 -12.42
N ILE A 176 3.62 -0.14 -12.52
CA ILE A 176 3.35 1.29 -12.30
C ILE A 176 2.35 1.81 -13.33
N GLN A 177 2.50 1.48 -14.62
CA GLN A 177 1.52 1.91 -15.62
C GLN A 177 0.13 1.31 -15.36
N LYS A 178 0.06 0.05 -14.97
CA LYS A 178 -1.18 -0.62 -14.58
C LYS A 178 -1.82 0.04 -13.35
N LEU A 179 -1.00 0.48 -12.37
CA LEU A 179 -1.45 1.23 -11.21
C LEU A 179 -2.03 2.59 -11.66
N ILE A 180 -1.32 3.33 -12.51
CA ILE A 180 -1.78 4.62 -13.06
C ILE A 180 -3.14 4.45 -13.74
N ASP A 181 -3.29 3.44 -14.61
CA ASP A 181 -4.53 3.18 -15.32
C ASP A 181 -5.67 2.77 -14.38
N THR A 182 -5.36 1.92 -13.38
CA THR A 182 -6.35 1.45 -12.40
C THR A 182 -6.89 2.57 -11.52
N PHE A 183 -6.02 3.49 -11.10
CA PHE A 183 -6.37 4.59 -10.20
C PHE A 183 -6.68 5.90 -10.96
N GLU A 184 -6.63 5.85 -12.30
CA GLU A 184 -6.89 7.01 -13.18
C GLU A 184 -6.02 8.22 -12.82
N ILE A 185 -4.71 7.99 -12.58
CA ILE A 185 -3.77 9.03 -12.18
C ILE A 185 -3.32 9.81 -13.40
N GLU A 186 -3.74 11.06 -13.52
CA GLU A 186 -3.36 11.94 -14.64
C GLU A 186 -2.06 12.70 -14.34
N PHE A 187 -1.85 13.08 -13.06
CA PHE A 187 -0.78 13.99 -12.68
C PHE A 187 -0.40 13.81 -11.20
N GLY A 188 0.89 13.85 -10.89
CA GLY A 188 1.39 13.88 -9.53
C GLY A 188 2.54 12.93 -9.26
N PHE A 189 3.01 12.97 -8.03
CA PHE A 189 3.96 12.00 -7.50
C PHE A 189 3.23 10.85 -6.82
N ILE A 190 3.75 9.64 -7.02
CA ILE A 190 3.28 8.44 -6.32
C ILE A 190 4.46 7.73 -5.67
N HIS A 191 4.18 7.03 -4.56
CA HIS A 191 5.14 6.26 -3.79
C HIS A 191 4.54 4.90 -3.40
N PRO A 192 4.33 3.99 -4.36
CA PRO A 192 3.90 2.64 -4.04
C PRO A 192 5.04 1.78 -3.51
N GLU A 193 4.70 0.90 -2.57
CA GLU A 193 5.58 -0.13 -2.02
C GLU A 193 5.22 -1.47 -2.63
N TYR A 194 6.23 -2.25 -2.97
CA TYR A 194 6.11 -3.55 -3.61
C TYR A 194 6.87 -4.62 -2.84
N PHE A 195 6.39 -5.86 -2.96
CA PHE A 195 7.10 -7.06 -2.56
C PHE A 195 7.33 -7.95 -3.77
N VAL A 196 8.54 -8.50 -3.90
CA VAL A 196 8.85 -9.58 -4.83
C VAL A 196 9.11 -10.83 -4.02
N THR A 197 8.22 -11.81 -4.10
CA THR A 197 8.35 -13.08 -3.40
C THR A 197 9.36 -14.00 -4.09
N SER A 198 9.80 -15.05 -3.40
CA SER A 198 10.83 -15.98 -3.89
C SER A 198 10.47 -16.68 -5.20
N ASP A 199 9.18 -16.80 -5.53
CA ASP A 199 8.69 -17.34 -6.81
C ASP A 199 8.65 -16.29 -7.93
N GLY A 200 9.12 -15.06 -7.68
CA GLY A 200 9.11 -13.95 -8.63
C GLY A 200 7.75 -13.28 -8.81
N THR A 201 6.82 -13.50 -7.90
CA THR A 201 5.54 -12.78 -7.91
C THR A 201 5.71 -11.40 -7.28
N MET A 202 5.21 -10.36 -7.94
CA MET A 202 5.18 -8.98 -7.44
C MET A 202 3.77 -8.67 -6.89
N TYR A 203 3.76 -8.11 -5.66
CA TYR A 203 2.56 -7.67 -4.94
C TYR A 203 2.62 -6.19 -4.65
#